data_144362dc7f640fdd3e73db2b09647427
#
_entry.id   144362dc7f640fdd3e73db2b09647427
#
_cell.length_a   1.000
_cell.length_b   1.000
_cell.length_c   1.000
_cell.angle_alpha   90.00
_cell.angle_beta   90.00
_cell.angle_gamma   90.00
#
_symmetry.space_group_name_H-M   'P 1'
#
loop_
_entity.id
_entity.type
_entity.pdbx_description
1 polymer ?
#
loop_
_entity_poly.entity_id
_entity_poly.type
_entity_poly.pdbx_seq_one_letter_code
_entity_poly.pdbx_strand_id
1 'polypeptide(L)'
;MYLDADYKNKDEKFDAQFDDLVPSLMFSYQLAPTQSLRASYNMRISRPGIWFLNPFTDTSNPTAISYGNPDLESEKAHSLSVTFGSFSQKFNVNVSANYSFVNNGIEQYSFIKDGVMNSTYDNIGKSKSINLSLFLNWNMSPKTRFNINGRGAYVDYRSSGLDLKNHGWEGNVFGSFQQTLP
;
A
#
# COMPACT_ATOMS: atom_id res chain seq x y z
N MET A 1 -2.51 0.24 21.83
CA MET A 1 -3.98 0.08 21.79
C MET A 1 -4.30 -1.23 22.46
N TYR A 2 -5.16 -1.21 23.45
CA TYR A 2 -5.63 -2.38 24.18
C TYR A 2 -7.00 -2.77 23.60
N LEU A 3 -7.17 -4.01 23.21
CA LEU A 3 -8.47 -4.59 22.81
C LEU A 3 -8.78 -5.70 23.81
N ASP A 4 -9.81 -5.48 24.61
CA ASP A 4 -10.36 -6.47 25.53
C ASP A 4 -11.76 -6.86 25.02
N ALA A 5 -11.98 -8.13 24.80
CA ALA A 5 -13.26 -8.66 24.32
C ALA A 5 -13.77 -9.77 25.24
N ASP A 6 -14.88 -9.48 25.91
CA ASP A 6 -15.55 -10.40 26.83
C ASP A 6 -16.76 -11.05 26.13
N TYR A 7 -16.69 -12.35 25.81
CA TYR A 7 -17.80 -13.09 25.19
C TYR A 7 -18.65 -13.77 26.27
N LYS A 8 -19.88 -13.30 26.45
CA LYS A 8 -20.82 -13.75 27.50
C LYS A 8 -21.26 -15.23 27.44
N ASN A 9 -20.90 -16.00 26.43
CA ASN A 9 -21.41 -17.37 26.25
C ASN A 9 -20.37 -18.50 26.35
N LYS A 10 -19.09 -18.18 26.53
CA LYS A 10 -18.01 -19.13 26.85
C LYS A 10 -16.96 -18.35 27.63
N ASP A 11 -16.36 -18.98 28.63
CA ASP A 11 -15.26 -18.41 29.47
C ASP A 11 -13.95 -18.15 28.67
N GLU A 12 -14.05 -17.87 27.39
CA GLU A 12 -12.91 -17.55 26.53
C GLU A 12 -12.74 -16.03 26.45
N LYS A 13 -11.70 -15.54 27.10
CA LYS A 13 -11.23 -14.16 26.97
C LYS A 13 -10.01 -14.16 26.09
N PHE A 14 -9.93 -13.20 25.18
CA PHE A 14 -8.67 -12.94 24.50
C PHE A 14 -8.29 -11.45 24.64
N ASP A 15 -7.03 -11.22 24.93
CA ASP A 15 -6.44 -9.91 25.00
C ASP A 15 -5.49 -9.73 23.81
N ALA A 16 -5.58 -8.61 23.12
CA ALA A 16 -4.62 -8.24 22.09
C ALA A 16 -4.01 -6.88 22.41
N GLN A 17 -2.70 -6.85 22.60
CA GLN A 17 -1.93 -5.62 22.82
C GLN A 17 -1.03 -5.35 21.62
N PHE A 18 -1.11 -4.13 21.07
CA PHE A 18 -0.31 -3.71 19.93
C PHE A 18 0.55 -2.51 20.31
N ASP A 19 1.86 -2.70 20.31
CA ASP A 19 2.87 -1.66 20.51
C ASP A 19 3.66 -1.50 19.22
N ASP A 20 3.36 -0.43 18.46
CA ASP A 20 3.92 -0.21 17.13
C ASP A 20 4.68 1.12 17.09
N LEU A 21 5.91 1.07 16.59
CA LEU A 21 6.68 2.26 16.20
C LEU A 21 6.41 2.59 14.74
N VAL A 22 5.99 3.83 14.46
CA VAL A 22 5.58 4.29 13.12
C VAL A 22 6.46 5.46 12.69
N PRO A 23 7.70 5.21 12.21
CA PRO A 23 8.63 6.25 11.83
C PRO A 23 8.20 6.97 10.54
N SER A 24 8.45 8.28 10.51
CA SER A 24 8.30 9.12 9.32
C SER A 24 9.49 10.06 9.22
N LEU A 25 10.15 10.09 8.08
CA LEU A 25 11.31 10.94 7.80
C LEU A 25 11.07 11.69 6.49
N MET A 26 11.44 12.95 6.47
CA MET A 26 11.40 13.77 5.25
C MET A 26 12.69 14.57 5.14
N PHE A 27 13.27 14.56 3.96
CA PHE A 27 14.40 15.37 3.56
C PHE A 27 14.01 16.23 2.36
N SER A 28 14.33 17.53 2.40
CA SER A 28 14.09 18.45 1.30
C SER A 28 15.35 19.26 1.05
N TYR A 29 15.78 19.30 -0.19
CA TYR A 29 16.97 20.03 -0.60
C TYR A 29 16.67 20.91 -1.81
N GLN A 30 17.05 22.19 -1.70
CA GLN A 30 16.92 23.16 -2.78
C GLN A 30 18.19 23.14 -3.62
N LEU A 31 18.12 22.57 -4.82
CA LEU A 31 19.24 22.46 -5.76
C LEU A 31 19.56 23.81 -6.42
N ALA A 32 18.51 24.58 -6.73
CA ALA A 32 18.57 25.92 -7.30
C ALA A 32 17.31 26.70 -6.91
N PRO A 33 17.22 28.01 -7.14
CA PRO A 33 16.01 28.79 -6.80
C PRO A 33 14.72 28.26 -7.38
N THR A 34 14.79 27.49 -8.48
CA THR A 34 13.63 26.89 -9.17
C THR A 34 13.61 25.38 -9.12
N GLN A 35 14.56 24.74 -8.43
CA GLN A 35 14.71 23.27 -8.44
C GLN A 35 14.79 22.72 -7.03
N SER A 36 14.01 21.70 -6.75
CA SER A 36 13.99 21.03 -5.45
C SER A 36 14.00 19.51 -5.60
N LEU A 37 14.66 18.86 -4.65
CA LEU A 37 14.65 17.43 -4.46
C LEU A 37 14.06 17.13 -3.09
N ARG A 38 13.10 16.20 -3.04
CA ARG A 38 12.52 15.71 -1.79
C ARG A 38 12.65 14.21 -1.73
N ALA A 39 13.02 13.71 -0.57
CA ALA A 39 13.02 12.29 -0.28
C ALA A 39 12.23 12.07 1.01
N SER A 40 11.39 11.06 1.05
CA SER A 40 10.65 10.71 2.26
C SER A 40 10.58 9.21 2.46
N TYR A 41 10.53 8.82 3.72
CA TYR A 41 10.21 7.48 4.16
C TYR A 41 9.06 7.58 5.17
N ASN A 42 8.04 6.77 4.95
CA ASN A 42 6.90 6.67 5.85
C ASN A 42 6.59 5.20 6.10
N MET A 43 6.33 4.87 7.34
CA MET A 43 5.73 3.61 7.72
C MET A 43 4.30 3.86 8.17
N ARG A 44 3.40 2.97 7.82
CA ARG A 44 2.01 2.95 8.29
C ARG A 44 1.68 1.58 8.82
N ILE A 45 0.80 1.51 9.78
CA ILE A 45 0.29 0.27 10.34
C ILE A 45 -1.20 0.15 10.07
N SER A 46 -1.64 -1.10 9.87
CA SER A 46 -3.04 -1.49 9.85
C SER A 46 -3.22 -2.61 10.88
N ARG A 47 -3.94 -2.32 11.96
CA ARG A 47 -4.18 -3.30 13.02
C ARG A 47 -5.32 -4.22 12.63
N PRO A 48 -5.23 -5.53 12.93
CA PRO A 48 -6.34 -6.44 12.71
C PRO A 48 -7.57 -5.99 13.50
N GLY A 49 -8.71 -6.00 12.84
CA GLY A 49 -9.99 -5.76 13.50
C GLY A 49 -10.39 -6.96 14.38
N ILE A 50 -11.30 -6.72 15.32
CA ILE A 50 -11.77 -7.75 16.27
C ILE A 50 -12.26 -9.04 15.59
N TRP A 51 -12.85 -8.93 14.42
CA TRP A 51 -13.33 -10.08 13.65
C TRP A 51 -12.23 -11.00 13.15
N PHE A 52 -11.05 -10.43 12.85
CA PHE A 52 -9.86 -11.20 12.44
C PHE A 52 -9.18 -11.90 13.62
N LEU A 53 -9.33 -11.33 14.83
CA LEU A 53 -8.71 -11.83 16.05
C LEU A 53 -9.61 -12.82 16.81
N ASN A 54 -10.92 -12.80 16.54
CA ASN A 54 -11.89 -13.58 17.29
C ASN A 54 -11.71 -15.10 17.06
N PRO A 55 -11.25 -15.89 18.05
CA PRO A 55 -11.02 -17.33 17.90
C PRO A 55 -12.31 -18.14 17.85
N PHE A 56 -13.47 -17.50 18.01
CA PHE A 56 -14.74 -18.21 17.97
C PHE A 56 -14.95 -18.87 16.61
N THR A 57 -15.17 -20.18 16.66
CA THR A 57 -15.39 -21.01 15.47
C THR A 57 -16.86 -20.97 15.06
N ASP A 58 -17.14 -20.47 13.89
CA ASP A 58 -18.46 -20.60 13.26
C ASP A 58 -18.62 -22.00 12.70
N THR A 59 -19.49 -22.79 13.32
CA THR A 59 -19.82 -24.17 12.95
C THR A 59 -21.23 -24.30 12.35
N SER A 60 -21.80 -23.19 11.88
CA SER A 60 -23.12 -23.16 11.25
C SER A 60 -23.20 -24.08 10.02
N ASN A 61 -22.08 -24.29 9.36
CA ASN A 61 -21.93 -25.25 8.28
C ASN A 61 -20.97 -26.38 8.70
N PRO A 62 -21.42 -27.61 8.81
CA PRO A 62 -20.60 -28.74 9.29
C PRO A 62 -19.46 -29.13 8.32
N THR A 63 -19.51 -28.68 7.07
CA THR A 63 -18.47 -28.94 6.04
C THR A 63 -17.50 -27.80 5.84
N ALA A 64 -17.80 -26.62 6.42
CA ALA A 64 -16.95 -25.44 6.30
C ALA A 64 -17.04 -24.62 7.60
N ILE A 65 -15.94 -24.45 8.27
CA ILE A 65 -15.81 -23.67 9.49
C ILE A 65 -14.89 -22.47 9.28
N SER A 66 -15.17 -21.38 9.98
CA SER A 66 -14.33 -20.19 9.95
C SER A 66 -14.06 -19.67 11.37
N TYR A 67 -12.86 -19.11 11.58
CA TYR A 67 -12.43 -18.54 12.84
C TYR A 67 -11.34 -17.50 12.61
N GLY A 68 -11.21 -16.55 13.54
CA GLY A 68 -10.13 -15.59 13.53
C GLY A 68 -8.84 -16.18 14.12
N ASN A 69 -7.77 -15.38 14.07
CA ASN A 69 -6.47 -15.72 14.60
C ASN A 69 -6.02 -14.64 15.61
N PRO A 70 -6.01 -14.93 16.93
CA PRO A 70 -5.58 -13.97 17.94
C PRO A 70 -4.09 -13.57 17.85
N ASP A 71 -3.25 -14.40 17.19
CA ASP A 71 -1.82 -14.19 17.06
C ASP A 71 -1.43 -13.24 15.90
N LEU A 72 -2.43 -12.62 15.25
CA LEU A 72 -2.16 -11.67 14.18
C LEU A 72 -1.40 -10.44 14.65
N GLU A 73 -0.35 -10.10 13.91
CA GLU A 73 0.38 -8.85 14.07
C GLU A 73 -0.22 -7.72 13.23
N SER A 74 0.08 -6.46 13.61
CA SER A 74 -0.23 -5.30 12.76
C SER A 74 0.50 -5.40 11.43
N GLU A 75 -0.22 -5.16 10.32
CA GLU A 75 0.43 -4.99 9.02
C GLU A 75 1.30 -3.73 9.03
N LYS A 76 2.49 -3.83 8.46
CA LYS A 76 3.46 -2.75 8.35
C LYS A 76 3.71 -2.40 6.89
N ALA A 77 3.16 -1.27 6.46
CA ALA A 77 3.33 -0.75 5.11
C ALA A 77 4.43 0.32 5.09
N HIS A 78 5.45 0.08 4.31
CA HIS A 78 6.59 0.98 4.11
C HIS A 78 6.47 1.70 2.77
N SER A 79 6.79 2.99 2.75
CA SER A 79 6.81 3.80 1.53
C SER A 79 8.04 4.71 1.51
N LEU A 80 8.82 4.59 0.44
CA LEU A 80 9.94 5.47 0.12
C LEU A 80 9.57 6.27 -1.12
N SER A 81 9.73 7.57 -1.06
CA SER A 81 9.41 8.46 -2.17
C SER A 81 10.57 9.41 -2.45
N VAL A 82 10.85 9.62 -3.74
CA VAL A 82 11.80 10.65 -4.21
C VAL A 82 11.07 11.46 -5.26
N THR A 83 11.10 12.78 -5.09
CA THR A 83 10.47 13.73 -6.01
C THR A 83 11.45 14.81 -6.39
N PHE A 84 11.63 15.02 -7.69
CA PHE A 84 12.33 16.14 -8.26
C PHE A 84 11.33 17.11 -8.89
N GLY A 85 11.43 18.38 -8.55
CA GLY A 85 10.62 19.45 -9.13
C GLY A 85 11.52 20.57 -9.67
N SER A 86 11.20 21.04 -10.87
CA SER A 86 11.79 22.24 -11.47
C SER A 86 10.67 23.11 -12.02
N PHE A 87 10.62 24.37 -11.55
CA PHE A 87 9.54 25.31 -11.86
C PHE A 87 10.10 26.61 -12.40
N SER A 88 9.79 26.92 -13.64
CA SER A 88 10.14 28.17 -14.28
C SER A 88 8.96 28.69 -15.13
N GLN A 89 9.05 29.93 -15.61
CA GLN A 89 8.01 30.49 -16.48
C GLN A 89 7.81 29.71 -17.78
N LYS A 90 8.88 29.11 -18.31
CA LYS A 90 8.85 28.38 -19.58
C LYS A 90 8.70 26.89 -19.42
N PHE A 91 9.23 26.33 -18.33
CA PHE A 91 9.34 24.88 -18.18
C PHE A 91 9.07 24.45 -16.76
N ASN A 92 8.07 23.63 -16.59
CA ASN A 92 7.74 23.04 -15.32
C ASN A 92 7.76 21.51 -15.45
N VAL A 93 8.57 20.88 -14.63
CA VAL A 93 8.67 19.42 -14.57
C VAL A 93 8.56 18.95 -13.12
N ASN A 94 7.85 17.86 -12.95
CA ASN A 94 7.84 17.11 -11.71
C ASN A 94 7.99 15.64 -12.04
N VAL A 95 8.99 15.00 -11.46
CA VAL A 95 9.23 13.55 -11.59
C VAL A 95 9.21 12.96 -10.20
N SER A 96 8.43 11.93 -10.00
CA SER A 96 8.43 11.20 -8.73
C SER A 96 8.56 9.71 -8.93
N ALA A 97 9.30 9.08 -8.02
CA ALA A 97 9.39 7.65 -7.86
C ALA A 97 8.95 7.29 -6.45
N ASN A 98 8.07 6.31 -6.33
CA ASN A 98 7.63 5.76 -5.06
C ASN A 98 7.83 4.25 -5.07
N TYR A 99 8.49 3.73 -4.03
CA TYR A 99 8.59 2.30 -3.75
C TYR A 99 7.86 2.01 -2.44
N SER A 100 6.88 1.11 -2.50
CA SER A 100 6.17 0.67 -1.30
C SER A 100 6.17 -0.85 -1.18
N PHE A 101 6.17 -1.33 0.07
CA PHE A 101 6.12 -2.76 0.35
C PHE A 101 5.44 -3.06 1.69
N VAL A 102 4.81 -4.24 1.74
CA VAL A 102 4.26 -4.87 2.93
C VAL A 102 4.83 -6.29 2.98
N ASN A 103 5.32 -6.74 4.12
CA ASN A 103 5.91 -8.08 4.29
C ASN A 103 5.05 -9.02 5.12
N ASN A 104 4.08 -8.49 5.87
CA ASN A 104 3.24 -9.21 6.82
C ASN A 104 1.77 -8.85 6.65
N GLY A 105 1.29 -8.74 5.41
CA GLY A 105 -0.12 -8.49 5.11
C GLY A 105 -1.01 -9.60 5.66
N ILE A 106 -2.14 -9.22 6.25
CA ILE A 106 -3.13 -10.16 6.77
C ILE A 106 -3.96 -10.68 5.59
N GLU A 107 -3.94 -11.98 5.39
CA GLU A 107 -4.70 -12.65 4.35
C GLU A 107 -5.55 -13.77 4.93
N GLN A 108 -6.74 -13.95 4.36
CA GLN A 108 -7.54 -15.13 4.61
C GLN A 108 -7.03 -16.30 3.77
N TYR A 109 -6.89 -17.45 4.38
CA TYR A 109 -6.59 -18.69 3.67
C TYR A 109 -7.47 -19.82 4.16
N SER A 110 -7.63 -20.84 3.30
CA SER A 110 -8.45 -22.01 3.59
C SER A 110 -7.66 -23.28 3.36
N PHE A 111 -7.87 -24.26 4.20
CA PHE A 111 -7.28 -25.59 4.12
C PHE A 111 -8.26 -26.66 4.53
N ILE A 112 -8.04 -27.90 4.09
CA ILE A 112 -8.88 -29.04 4.46
C ILE A 112 -8.22 -29.77 5.63
N LYS A 113 -8.95 -29.94 6.73
CA LYS A 113 -8.55 -30.73 7.88
C LYS A 113 -9.71 -31.68 8.24
N ASP A 114 -9.44 -32.98 8.32
CA ASP A 114 -10.41 -34.04 8.66
C ASP A 114 -11.66 -34.02 7.76
N GLY A 115 -11.49 -33.67 6.47
CA GLY A 115 -12.61 -33.57 5.51
C GLY A 115 -13.45 -32.30 5.62
N VAL A 116 -13.11 -31.38 6.53
CA VAL A 116 -13.78 -30.08 6.73
C VAL A 116 -12.91 -28.95 6.21
N MET A 117 -13.52 -28.04 5.46
CA MET A 117 -12.85 -26.82 5.03
C MET A 117 -12.72 -25.86 6.21
N ASN A 118 -11.50 -25.46 6.51
CA ASN A 118 -11.16 -24.47 7.54
C ASN A 118 -10.72 -23.18 6.88
N SER A 119 -11.27 -22.05 7.31
CA SER A 119 -10.87 -20.71 6.85
C SER A 119 -10.44 -19.88 8.04
N THR A 120 -9.25 -19.27 7.95
CA THR A 120 -8.70 -18.41 8.99
C THR A 120 -7.81 -17.33 8.38
N TYR A 121 -7.16 -16.52 9.21
CA TYR A 121 -6.31 -15.41 8.80
C TYR A 121 -4.89 -15.60 9.31
N ASP A 122 -3.90 -15.09 8.54
CA ASP A 122 -2.51 -15.07 8.97
C ASP A 122 -1.75 -13.94 8.27
N ASN A 123 -0.59 -13.55 8.82
CA ASN A 123 0.31 -12.53 8.28
C ASN A 123 1.21 -13.10 7.15
N ILE A 124 0.60 -13.64 6.10
CA ILE A 124 1.28 -14.34 4.98
C ILE A 124 1.40 -13.51 3.71
N GLY A 125 0.71 -12.39 3.64
CA GLY A 125 0.69 -11.51 2.49
C GLY A 125 1.99 -10.71 2.34
N LYS A 126 2.48 -10.61 1.11
CA LYS A 126 3.60 -9.75 0.74
C LYS A 126 3.23 -8.97 -0.52
N SER A 127 3.46 -7.68 -0.49
CA SER A 127 3.28 -6.84 -1.66
C SER A 127 4.46 -5.90 -1.85
N LYS A 128 4.79 -5.61 -3.10
CA LYS A 128 5.77 -4.60 -3.50
C LYS A 128 5.21 -3.84 -4.68
N SER A 129 5.40 -2.52 -4.69
CA SER A 129 5.07 -1.72 -5.86
C SER A 129 6.11 -0.64 -6.09
N ILE A 130 6.37 -0.35 -7.37
CA ILE A 130 7.16 0.78 -7.83
C ILE A 130 6.23 1.64 -8.67
N ASN A 131 6.06 2.89 -8.32
CA ASN A 131 5.29 3.86 -9.06
C ASN A 131 6.20 4.98 -9.55
N LEU A 132 6.13 5.26 -10.84
CA LEU A 132 6.83 6.38 -11.48
C LEU A 132 5.79 7.34 -12.03
N SER A 133 5.96 8.64 -11.80
CA SER A 133 5.12 9.66 -12.41
C SER A 133 5.95 10.81 -12.98
N LEU A 134 5.47 11.33 -14.10
CA LEU A 134 6.03 12.47 -14.80
C LEU A 134 4.92 13.48 -15.06
N PHE A 135 5.17 14.71 -14.68
CA PHE A 135 4.42 15.87 -15.13
C PHE A 135 5.38 16.82 -15.83
N LEU A 136 5.04 17.22 -17.04
CA LEU A 136 5.78 18.19 -17.84
C LEU A 136 4.82 19.22 -18.40
N ASN A 137 5.11 20.49 -18.18
CA ASN A 137 4.48 21.61 -18.87
C ASN A 137 5.56 22.47 -19.50
N TRP A 138 5.49 22.67 -20.80
CA TRP A 138 6.45 23.46 -21.56
C TRP A 138 5.75 24.56 -22.34
N ASN A 139 5.95 25.80 -21.93
CA ASN A 139 5.55 27.00 -22.64
C ASN A 139 6.64 27.36 -23.68
N MET A 140 6.56 26.77 -24.86
CA MET A 140 7.54 26.99 -25.94
C MET A 140 7.53 28.45 -26.39
N SER A 141 6.34 29.06 -26.46
CA SER A 141 6.12 30.47 -26.77
C SER A 141 4.87 30.98 -26.04
N PRO A 142 4.59 32.33 -26.07
CA PRO A 142 3.31 32.84 -25.54
C PRO A 142 2.06 32.24 -26.17
N LYS A 143 2.20 31.68 -27.38
CA LYS A 143 1.08 31.06 -28.14
C LYS A 143 1.12 29.54 -28.19
N THR A 144 2.21 28.91 -27.71
CA THR A 144 2.43 27.45 -27.88
C THR A 144 2.73 26.79 -26.55
N ARG A 145 1.91 25.82 -26.15
CA ARG A 145 2.08 25.01 -24.94
C ARG A 145 2.06 23.53 -25.25
N PHE A 146 2.87 22.81 -24.52
CA PHE A 146 2.93 21.36 -24.55
C PHE A 146 2.86 20.79 -23.13
N ASN A 147 2.00 19.82 -22.93
CA ASN A 147 1.85 19.13 -21.63
C ASN A 147 1.98 17.62 -21.82
N ILE A 148 2.68 16.98 -20.89
CA ILE A 148 2.72 15.52 -20.76
C ILE A 148 2.44 15.18 -19.32
N ASN A 149 1.58 14.19 -19.13
CA ASN A 149 1.37 13.49 -17.87
C ASN A 149 1.57 12.00 -18.12
N GLY A 150 2.47 11.39 -17.38
CA GLY A 150 2.74 9.97 -17.49
C GLY A 150 2.75 9.31 -16.11
N ARG A 151 2.23 8.10 -16.02
CA ARG A 151 2.33 7.24 -14.86
C ARG A 151 2.63 5.83 -15.33
N GLY A 152 3.58 5.18 -14.66
CA GLY A 152 3.87 3.76 -14.78
C GLY A 152 3.95 3.13 -13.41
N ALA A 153 3.44 1.92 -13.25
CA ALA A 153 3.56 1.18 -12.02
C ALA A 153 3.89 -0.28 -12.30
N TYR A 154 4.69 -0.86 -11.43
CA TYR A 154 4.90 -2.29 -11.33
C TYR A 154 4.44 -2.76 -9.97
N VAL A 155 3.69 -3.86 -9.94
CA VAL A 155 3.14 -4.44 -8.73
C VAL A 155 3.49 -5.92 -8.68
N ASP A 156 3.93 -6.40 -7.50
CA ASP A 156 4.24 -7.81 -7.22
C ASP A 156 3.53 -8.18 -5.90
N TYR A 157 2.58 -9.10 -5.98
CA TYR A 157 1.86 -9.68 -4.85
C TYR A 157 2.27 -11.14 -4.66
N ARG A 158 2.52 -11.53 -3.42
CA ARG A 158 2.86 -12.90 -3.06
C ARG A 158 2.16 -13.29 -1.77
N SER A 159 1.64 -14.51 -1.73
CA SER A 159 1.18 -15.15 -0.50
C SER A 159 2.08 -16.33 -0.18
N SER A 160 2.75 -16.26 0.98
CA SER A 160 3.69 -17.30 1.40
C SER A 160 3.00 -18.59 1.80
N GLY A 161 1.75 -18.52 2.27
CA GLY A 161 0.97 -19.68 2.71
C GLY A 161 0.27 -20.43 1.58
N LEU A 162 0.05 -19.76 0.43
CA LEU A 162 -0.71 -20.31 -0.69
C LEU A 162 0.15 -20.55 -1.95
N ASP A 163 1.45 -20.27 -1.89
CA ASP A 163 2.39 -20.25 -3.04
C ASP A 163 1.87 -19.46 -4.25
N LEU A 164 1.08 -18.41 -3.97
CA LEU A 164 0.52 -17.53 -4.99
C LEU A 164 1.48 -16.40 -5.30
N LYS A 165 1.66 -16.13 -6.58
CA LYS A 165 2.45 -15.01 -7.11
C LYS A 165 1.69 -14.35 -8.23
N ASN A 166 1.51 -13.05 -8.12
CA ASN A 166 0.89 -12.24 -9.17
C ASN A 166 1.68 -10.94 -9.33
N HIS A 167 2.04 -10.60 -10.55
CA HIS A 167 2.77 -9.36 -10.82
C HIS A 167 2.35 -8.80 -12.18
N GLY A 168 2.49 -7.50 -12.33
CA GLY A 168 2.10 -6.84 -13.57
C GLY A 168 2.62 -5.42 -13.67
N TRP A 169 2.56 -4.89 -14.89
CA TRP A 169 2.80 -3.51 -15.21
C TRP A 169 1.49 -2.82 -15.56
N GLU A 170 1.32 -1.62 -15.10
CA GLU A 170 0.27 -0.73 -15.55
C GLU A 170 0.86 0.63 -15.90
N GLY A 171 0.20 1.37 -16.79
CA GLY A 171 0.66 2.71 -17.13
C GLY A 171 -0.28 3.44 -18.06
N ASN A 172 -0.19 4.75 -17.99
CA ASN A 172 -0.90 5.66 -18.87
C ASN A 172 -0.05 6.88 -19.16
N VAL A 173 -0.21 7.40 -20.37
CA VAL A 173 0.41 8.65 -20.80
C VAL A 173 -0.65 9.50 -21.47
N PHE A 174 -0.72 10.75 -21.08
CA PHE A 174 -1.56 11.77 -21.69
C PHE A 174 -0.69 12.92 -22.14
N GLY A 175 -0.87 13.36 -23.39
CA GLY A 175 -0.21 14.52 -23.97
C GLY A 175 -1.21 15.49 -24.56
N SER A 176 -0.96 16.80 -24.41
CA SER A 176 -1.73 17.84 -25.07
C SER A 176 -0.82 18.89 -25.68
N PHE A 177 -1.19 19.35 -26.85
CA PHE A 177 -0.55 20.47 -27.56
C PHE A 177 -1.59 21.56 -27.79
N GLN A 178 -1.25 22.77 -27.42
CA GLN A 178 -2.10 23.95 -27.59
C GLN A 178 -1.36 25.01 -28.39
N GLN A 179 -1.98 25.47 -29.47
CA GLN A 179 -1.48 26.54 -30.30
C GLN A 179 -2.58 27.61 -30.43
N THR A 180 -2.25 28.86 -30.06
CA THR A 180 -3.13 30.01 -30.33
C THR A 180 -2.76 30.58 -31.69
N LEU A 181 -3.72 30.57 -32.59
CA LEU A 181 -3.56 31.18 -33.91
C LEU A 181 -3.70 32.71 -33.84
N PRO A 182 -3.12 33.45 -34.79
CA PRO A 182 -3.21 34.90 -34.81
C PRO A 182 -4.61 35.42 -35.03
#